data_04e5daa7656dbdf3943ac06df0ab62d6
#
_entry.id   04e5daa7656dbdf3943ac06df0ab62d6
#
_cell.length_a   1.000
_cell.length_b   1.000
_cell.length_c   1.000
_cell.angle_alpha   90.00
_cell.angle_beta   90.00
_cell.angle_gamma   90.00
#
_symmetry.space_group_name_H-M   'P 1'
#
loop_
_entity.id
_entity.type
_entity.pdbx_description
1 polymer ?
#
loop_
_entity_poly.entity_id
_entity_poly.type
_entity_poly.pdbx_seq_one_letter_code
_entity_poly.pdbx_strand_id
1 'polypeptide(L)'
;QGADLIAAGLPLFLQACQECHNALYMALETTDYDCIRRVAHRIRGSARTYGYEALGQLATIVEDGLREPSTIYDLSEAKCLLSELDRTLRQNETL
;
A
#
# COMPACT_ATOMS: atom_id res chain seq x y z
N GLN A 1 -8.18 4.59 -24.79
CA GLN A 1 -7.12 3.63 -24.89
C GLN A 1 -6.43 3.44 -23.55
N GLY A 2 -5.11 3.61 -23.45
CA GLY A 2 -4.44 3.38 -22.17
C GLY A 2 -4.98 4.23 -21.04
N ALA A 3 -5.25 5.52 -21.31
CA ALA A 3 -5.79 6.43 -20.30
C ALA A 3 -7.21 6.05 -19.88
N ASP A 4 -8.02 5.57 -20.82
CA ASP A 4 -9.39 5.14 -20.53
C ASP A 4 -9.39 3.87 -19.68
N LEU A 5 -8.47 2.93 -19.97
CA LEU A 5 -8.34 1.71 -19.17
C LEU A 5 -7.89 2.01 -17.75
N ILE A 6 -6.96 2.96 -17.57
CA ILE A 6 -6.52 3.39 -16.25
C ILE A 6 -7.69 4.03 -15.49
N ALA A 7 -8.41 4.94 -16.13
CA ALA A 7 -9.56 5.60 -15.52
C ALA A 7 -10.64 4.60 -15.12
N ALA A 8 -10.91 3.60 -15.97
CA ALA A 8 -11.92 2.58 -15.70
C ALA A 8 -11.50 1.68 -14.53
N GLY A 9 -10.19 1.45 -14.34
CA GLY A 9 -9.68 0.60 -13.26
C GLY A 9 -9.47 1.35 -11.94
N LEU A 10 -9.50 2.69 -11.95
CA LEU A 10 -9.23 3.48 -10.76
C LEU A 10 -10.15 3.17 -9.58
N PRO A 11 -11.48 3.02 -9.76
CA PRO A 11 -12.33 2.66 -8.62
C PRO A 11 -11.93 1.33 -7.97
N LEU A 12 -11.52 0.34 -8.77
CA LEU A 12 -11.06 -0.95 -8.24
C LEU A 12 -9.74 -0.79 -7.49
N PHE A 13 -8.84 0.04 -8.01
CA PHE A 13 -7.59 0.35 -7.33
C PHE A 13 -7.85 1.01 -5.98
N LEU A 14 -8.77 1.98 -5.93
CA LEU A 14 -9.09 2.67 -4.67
C LEU A 14 -9.76 1.72 -3.68
N GLN A 15 -10.60 0.80 -4.16
CA GLN A 15 -11.16 -0.24 -3.31
C GLN A 15 -10.05 -1.12 -2.72
N ALA A 16 -9.07 -1.51 -3.54
CA ALA A 16 -7.92 -2.28 -3.08
C ALA A 16 -7.12 -1.49 -2.04
N CYS A 17 -6.96 -0.18 -2.23
CA CYS A 17 -6.28 0.68 -1.25
C CYS A 17 -7.03 0.68 0.08
N GLN A 18 -8.36 0.73 0.06
CA GLN A 18 -9.15 0.68 1.28
C GLN A 18 -8.96 -0.66 2.01
N GLU A 19 -9.00 -1.76 1.27
CA GLU A 19 -8.78 -3.08 1.82
C GLU A 19 -7.37 -3.21 2.41
N CYS A 20 -6.37 -2.71 1.69
CA CYS A 20 -4.99 -2.71 2.15
C CYS A 20 -4.81 -1.84 3.39
N HIS A 21 -5.45 -0.67 3.43
CA HIS A 21 -5.40 0.21 4.60
C HIS A 21 -5.94 -0.51 5.83
N ASN A 22 -7.10 -1.15 5.70
CA ASN A 22 -7.72 -1.87 6.82
C ASN A 22 -6.85 -3.03 7.28
N ALA A 23 -6.34 -3.83 6.34
CA ALA A 23 -5.49 -4.98 6.67
C ALA A 23 -4.18 -4.53 7.31
N LEU A 24 -3.57 -3.47 6.79
CA LEU A 24 -2.30 -2.95 7.32
C LEU A 24 -2.49 -2.38 8.72
N TYR A 25 -3.59 -1.66 8.96
CA TYR A 25 -3.90 -1.14 10.29
C TYR A 25 -3.97 -2.29 11.31
N MET A 26 -4.71 -3.34 10.99
CA MET A 26 -4.84 -4.50 11.89
C MET A 26 -3.51 -5.22 12.06
N ALA A 27 -2.74 -5.35 10.99
CA ALA A 27 -1.44 -6.02 11.04
C ALA A 27 -0.44 -5.25 11.91
N LEU A 28 -0.51 -3.92 11.91
CA LEU A 28 0.32 -3.09 12.77
C LEU A 28 -0.08 -3.26 14.24
N GLU A 29 -1.38 -3.33 14.51
CA GLU A 29 -1.88 -3.54 15.87
C GLU A 29 -1.42 -4.88 16.46
N THR A 30 -1.36 -5.91 15.63
CA THR A 30 -1.01 -7.28 16.06
C THR A 30 0.45 -7.64 15.77
N THR A 31 1.21 -6.74 15.18
CA THR A 31 2.59 -6.96 14.76
C THR A 31 2.70 -8.22 13.86
N ASP A 32 1.81 -8.30 12.87
CA ASP A 32 1.76 -9.42 11.93
C ASP A 32 2.62 -9.08 10.71
N TYR A 33 3.90 -9.40 10.78
CA TYR A 33 4.88 -9.07 9.73
C TYR A 33 4.52 -9.70 8.38
N ASP A 34 4.00 -10.93 8.39
CA ASP A 34 3.64 -11.59 7.13
C ASP A 34 2.50 -10.87 6.43
N CYS A 35 1.50 -10.44 7.18
CA CYS A 35 0.39 -9.65 6.63
C CYS A 35 0.88 -8.31 6.10
N ILE A 36 1.76 -7.62 6.84
CA ILE A 36 2.35 -6.34 6.41
C ILE A 36 3.06 -6.53 5.06
N ARG A 37 3.87 -7.58 4.95
CA ARG A 37 4.59 -7.88 3.71
C ARG A 37 3.66 -8.15 2.55
N ARG A 38 2.59 -8.92 2.77
CA ARG A 38 1.61 -9.24 1.72
C ARG A 38 0.85 -8.01 1.24
N VAL A 39 0.49 -7.12 2.16
CA VAL A 39 -0.16 -5.85 1.81
C VAL A 39 0.78 -5.00 0.95
N ALA A 40 2.03 -4.87 1.37
CA ALA A 40 3.02 -4.10 0.62
C ALA A 40 3.22 -4.69 -0.79
N HIS A 41 3.32 -6.00 -0.90
CA HIS A 41 3.47 -6.68 -2.19
C HIS A 41 2.28 -6.39 -3.11
N ARG A 42 1.07 -6.48 -2.57
CA ARG A 42 -0.14 -6.24 -3.35
C ARG A 42 -0.21 -4.83 -3.91
N ILE A 43 0.15 -3.82 -3.10
CA ILE A 43 -0.05 -2.42 -3.49
C ILE A 43 1.08 -1.86 -4.37
N ARG A 44 2.30 -2.41 -4.27
CA ARG A 44 3.45 -1.78 -4.91
C ARG A 44 3.35 -1.72 -6.43
N GLY A 45 2.84 -2.79 -7.05
CA GLY A 45 2.70 -2.84 -8.50
C GLY A 45 1.56 -1.96 -9.01
N SER A 46 0.38 -2.10 -8.38
CA SER A 46 -0.80 -1.35 -8.80
C SER A 46 -0.65 0.15 -8.57
N ALA A 47 0.01 0.56 -7.48
CA ALA A 47 0.21 1.98 -7.21
C ALA A 47 0.96 2.68 -8.35
N ARG A 48 2.01 2.05 -8.86
CA ARG A 48 2.77 2.61 -9.98
C ARG A 48 1.95 2.68 -11.26
N THR A 49 1.14 1.66 -11.50
CA THR A 49 0.26 1.61 -12.68
C THR A 49 -0.67 2.82 -12.73
N TYR A 50 -1.16 3.26 -11.58
CA TYR A 50 -2.10 4.39 -11.49
C TYR A 50 -1.42 5.71 -11.15
N GLY A 51 -0.07 5.76 -11.18
CA GLY A 51 0.67 7.01 -11.03
C GLY A 51 0.93 7.45 -9.60
N TYR A 52 0.70 6.58 -8.62
CA TYR A 52 0.96 6.87 -7.20
C TYR A 52 2.37 6.41 -6.83
N GLU A 53 3.38 7.15 -7.31
CA GLU A 53 4.79 6.76 -7.18
C GLU A 53 5.24 6.66 -5.72
N ALA A 54 4.87 7.62 -4.88
CA ALA A 54 5.26 7.62 -3.48
C ALA A 54 4.71 6.38 -2.77
N LEU A 55 3.46 6.03 -3.05
CA LEU A 55 2.82 4.83 -2.48
C LEU A 55 3.56 3.58 -2.92
N GLY A 56 3.90 3.47 -4.20
CA GLY A 56 4.62 2.33 -4.74
C GLY A 56 6.03 2.20 -4.16
N GLN A 57 6.73 3.32 -3.97
CA GLN A 57 8.06 3.32 -3.37
C GLN A 57 8.03 2.87 -1.93
N LEU A 58 7.09 3.39 -1.14
CA LEU A 58 6.95 2.99 0.26
C LEU A 58 6.62 1.50 0.38
N ALA A 59 5.71 1.01 -0.47
CA ALA A 59 5.37 -0.40 -0.48
C ALA A 59 6.59 -1.27 -0.80
N THR A 60 7.43 -0.85 -1.74
CA THR A 60 8.65 -1.57 -2.09
C THR A 60 9.62 -1.61 -0.91
N ILE A 61 9.82 -0.47 -0.24
CA ILE A 61 10.70 -0.38 0.93
C ILE A 61 10.21 -1.32 2.04
N VAL A 62 8.93 -1.33 2.31
CA VAL A 62 8.34 -2.20 3.34
C VAL A 62 8.52 -3.67 2.99
N GLU A 63 8.19 -4.04 1.75
CA GLU A 63 8.33 -5.43 1.32
C GLU A 63 9.79 -5.90 1.40
N ASP A 64 10.72 -5.09 0.90
CA ASP A 64 12.13 -5.44 0.89
C ASP A 64 12.68 -5.55 2.32
N GLY A 65 12.24 -4.68 3.23
CA GLY A 65 12.66 -4.72 4.62
C GLY A 65 12.20 -5.97 5.36
N LEU A 66 11.10 -6.57 4.91
CA LEU A 66 10.55 -7.77 5.54
C LEU A 66 10.98 -9.08 4.88
N ARG A 67 11.85 -9.02 3.87
CA ARG A 67 12.33 -10.19 3.16
C ARG A 67 13.22 -11.08 4.01
N GLU A 68 13.96 -10.49 4.93
CA GLU A 68 14.91 -11.21 5.77
C GLU A 68 14.35 -11.43 7.16
N PRO A 69 13.97 -12.68 7.52
CA PRO A 69 13.28 -12.94 8.78
C PRO A 69 14.18 -12.77 10.01
N SER A 70 15.49 -12.69 9.83
CA SER A 70 16.43 -12.52 10.95
C SER A 70 16.63 -11.08 11.37
N THR A 71 16.08 -10.11 10.62
CA THR A 71 16.26 -8.70 10.89
C THR A 71 15.15 -8.19 11.79
N ILE A 72 15.51 -7.40 12.80
CA ILE A 72 14.50 -6.68 13.60
C ILE A 72 13.91 -5.59 12.70
N TYR A 73 12.63 -5.73 12.38
CA TYR A 73 11.97 -4.80 11.48
C TYR A 73 11.42 -3.61 12.25
N ASP A 74 11.78 -2.42 11.78
CA ASP A 74 11.26 -1.17 12.33
C ASP A 74 9.91 -0.87 11.65
N LEU A 75 8.85 -0.83 12.44
CA LEU A 75 7.50 -0.61 11.92
C LEU A 75 7.27 0.81 11.39
N SER A 76 8.23 1.72 11.55
CA SER A 76 8.05 3.11 11.10
C SER A 76 7.78 3.21 9.61
N GLU A 77 8.43 2.40 8.80
CA GLU A 77 8.21 2.40 7.35
C GLU A 77 6.81 1.89 6.99
N ALA A 78 6.34 0.85 7.69
CA ALA A 78 4.98 0.35 7.51
C ALA A 78 3.94 1.38 7.95
N LYS A 79 4.23 2.14 8.99
CA LYS A 79 3.36 3.23 9.43
C LYS A 79 3.31 4.35 8.40
N CYS A 80 4.43 4.65 7.74
CA CYS A 80 4.46 5.60 6.63
C CYS A 80 3.61 5.10 5.47
N LEU A 81 3.67 3.81 5.17
CA LEU A 81 2.83 3.22 4.13
C LEU A 81 1.35 3.38 4.47
N LEU A 82 0.98 3.14 5.72
CA LEU A 82 -0.40 3.34 6.17
C LEU A 82 -0.85 4.79 5.97
N SER A 83 0.00 5.75 6.34
CA SER A 83 -0.30 7.17 6.16
C SER A 83 -0.46 7.54 4.70
N GLU A 84 0.36 6.98 3.83
CA GLU A 84 0.27 7.28 2.39
C GLU A 84 -0.98 6.65 1.77
N LEU A 85 -1.38 5.46 2.22
CA LEU A 85 -2.66 4.85 1.82
C LEU A 85 -3.83 5.74 2.22
N ASP A 86 -3.82 6.23 3.46
CA ASP A 86 -4.86 7.14 3.97
C ASP A 86 -4.92 8.42 3.14
N ARG A 87 -3.76 9.00 2.84
CA ARG A 87 -3.67 10.20 2.03
C ARG A 87 -4.23 9.98 0.62
N THR A 88 -3.88 8.85 -0.01
CA THR A 88 -4.39 8.49 -1.33
C THR A 88 -5.91 8.40 -1.33
N LEU A 89 -6.47 7.75 -0.31
CA LEU A 89 -7.92 7.61 -0.18
C LEU A 89 -8.61 8.96 0.02
N ARG A 90 -8.04 9.81 0.87
CA ARG A 90 -8.59 11.15 1.12
C ARG A 90 -8.56 12.04 -0.11
N GLN A 91 -7.51 11.96 -0.92
CA GLN A 91 -7.41 12.73 -2.15
C GLN A 91 -8.52 12.40 -3.14
N ASN A 92 -9.11 11.22 -3.02
CA ASN A 92 -10.13 10.73 -3.95
C ASN A 92 -11.54 10.77 -3.37
N GLU A 93 -11.70 11.20 -2.12
CA GLU A 93 -13.02 11.27 -1.48
C GLU A 93 -13.95 12.32 -2.10
N THR A 94 -13.37 13.37 -2.64
CA THR A 94 -14.15 14.51 -3.19
C THR A 94 -14.46 14.33 -4.67
N LEU A 95 -14.08 13.23 -5.25
CA LEU A 95 -14.40 12.92 -6.63
C LEU A 95 -15.74 12.20 -6.73
#